data_64976d5dae7ae5120c96a37f10f7af39
#
_entry.id   64976d5dae7ae5120c96a37f10f7af39
#
_cell.length_a   1.000
_cell.length_b   1.000
_cell.length_c   1.000
_cell.angle_alpha   90.00
_cell.angle_beta   90.00
_cell.angle_gamma   90.00
#
_symmetry.space_group_name_H-M   'P 1'
#
loop_
_entity.id
_entity.type
_entity.pdbx_description
1 polymer ?
#
loop_
_entity_poly.entity_id
_entity_poly.type
_entity_poly.pdbx_seq_one_letter_code
_entity_poly.pdbx_strand_id
1 'polypeptide(L)'
;MKKIKLATLFLAFTTLLSACGGTSSAAQASDPTDHPSESAIMFTDMVDRKITLDEPATRVIALSAADCEIIYALGAEDVLVGRGEFCDWPAEVLELPAVASGRETNLEQILSLQPDVVLMADMDQSEEQVAQLENAGITVVVSDADDVDGVFQSITNTGAMLGKDSEAAALVSSMQNTFASIKENTNDSEKTVYFEVSPLQYGLWAAGADTFMNEIAEMMGLTNIFADVSGWCEVSEEQVIERAPDFIVTISMYFGDGPTPEEEILSRTGWNNIPAVQNNKILNLANNELSRPGPRLADGAKTLYDFISAS
;
A
#
# COMPACT_ATOMS: atom_id res chain seq x y z
N MET A 1 -41.70 7.67 -12.61
CA MET A 1 -42.67 8.05 -13.65
C MET A 1 -42.40 9.46 -14.15
N LYS A 2 -42.41 9.63 -15.39
CA LYS A 2 -42.41 10.74 -16.35
C LYS A 2 -41.03 11.07 -16.96
N LYS A 3 -40.84 10.45 -18.12
CA LYS A 3 -39.90 10.84 -19.17
C LYS A 3 -40.41 12.12 -19.83
N ILE A 4 -39.54 13.11 -20.02
CA ILE A 4 -39.79 14.22 -20.93
C ILE A 4 -38.72 14.18 -22.01
N LYS A 5 -39.16 13.85 -23.21
CA LYS A 5 -38.42 14.03 -24.48
C LYS A 5 -38.66 15.47 -24.91
N LEU A 6 -37.61 16.18 -25.28
CA LEU A 6 -37.79 17.38 -26.10
C LEU A 6 -36.92 17.32 -27.34
N ALA A 7 -37.53 17.62 -28.41
CA ALA A 7 -37.11 17.38 -29.77
C ALA A 7 -36.25 18.53 -30.32
N THR A 8 -35.41 18.13 -31.24
CA THR A 8 -34.65 18.84 -32.28
C THR A 8 -35.36 20.05 -32.91
N LEU A 9 -34.61 21.14 -33.11
CA LEU A 9 -34.92 22.08 -34.21
C LEU A 9 -33.60 22.48 -34.91
N PHE A 10 -33.46 21.99 -36.14
CA PHE A 10 -32.48 22.41 -37.14
C PHE A 10 -32.88 23.78 -37.68
N LEU A 11 -31.96 24.72 -37.74
CA LEU A 11 -32.11 25.90 -38.62
C LEU A 11 -30.78 26.11 -39.35
N ALA A 12 -30.81 25.74 -40.64
CA ALA A 12 -29.77 26.05 -41.61
C ALA A 12 -29.91 27.51 -42.07
N PHE A 13 -28.82 28.25 -42.05
CA PHE A 13 -28.75 29.52 -42.77
C PHE A 13 -27.47 29.55 -43.60
N THR A 14 -27.64 29.38 -44.88
CA THR A 14 -26.63 29.60 -45.91
C THR A 14 -26.66 31.06 -46.35
N THR A 15 -25.53 31.73 -46.32
CA THR A 15 -25.24 32.88 -47.17
C THR A 15 -23.80 32.87 -47.66
N LEU A 16 -23.66 32.70 -48.98
CA LEU A 16 -22.49 33.06 -49.74
C LEU A 16 -22.37 34.60 -49.86
N LEU A 17 -21.15 35.14 -49.89
CA LEU A 17 -20.62 36.07 -50.89
C LEU A 17 -19.24 36.55 -50.40
N SER A 18 -18.22 36.15 -51.02
CA SER A 18 -17.35 36.71 -52.09
C SER A 18 -16.60 38.01 -51.73
N ALA A 19 -15.30 37.89 -51.81
CA ALA A 19 -14.30 38.72 -52.50
C ALA A 19 -13.42 39.67 -51.67
N CYS A 20 -12.12 39.48 -51.93
CA CYS A 20 -11.01 40.39 -52.12
C CYS A 20 -10.23 40.96 -50.91
N GLY A 21 -9.02 40.45 -50.75
CA GLY A 21 -7.80 41.28 -50.83
C GLY A 21 -7.35 41.99 -49.55
N GLY A 22 -6.32 41.47 -48.94
CA GLY A 22 -5.55 42.21 -47.92
C GLY A 22 -4.60 41.31 -47.14
N THR A 23 -3.34 41.23 -47.59
CA THR A 23 -2.25 40.65 -46.83
C THR A 23 -2.02 41.44 -45.53
N SER A 24 -2.36 40.81 -44.42
CA SER A 24 -1.87 41.23 -43.09
C SER A 24 -1.52 39.98 -42.30
N SER A 25 -0.22 39.84 -42.05
CA SER A 25 0.36 38.80 -41.22
C SER A 25 -0.14 38.99 -39.78
N ALA A 26 -1.18 38.28 -39.40
CA ALA A 26 -1.58 38.15 -37.99
C ALA A 26 -0.86 36.94 -37.44
N ALA A 27 -0.01 37.16 -36.49
CA ALA A 27 0.54 36.09 -35.66
C ALA A 27 -0.60 35.30 -35.04
N GLN A 28 -0.71 34.05 -35.41
CA GLN A 28 -1.57 33.09 -34.68
C GLN A 28 -1.01 32.95 -33.27
N ALA A 29 -1.72 33.47 -32.31
CA ALA A 29 -1.55 33.05 -30.94
C ALA A 29 -1.96 31.55 -30.90
N SER A 30 -1.00 30.67 -30.79
CA SER A 30 -1.21 29.29 -30.44
C SER A 30 -1.79 29.25 -29.02
N ASP A 31 -3.05 28.89 -28.93
CA ASP A 31 -3.65 28.43 -27.69
C ASP A 31 -2.77 27.27 -27.19
N PRO A 32 -2.27 27.26 -25.95
CA PRO A 32 -1.62 26.09 -25.41
C PRO A 32 -2.71 25.06 -25.12
N THR A 33 -3.07 24.26 -26.12
CA THR A 33 -3.74 22.99 -25.86
C THR A 33 -2.69 22.10 -25.22
N ASP A 34 -2.83 21.96 -23.90
CA ASP A 34 -2.09 21.05 -23.05
C ASP A 34 -2.52 19.61 -23.43
N HIS A 35 -1.95 19.12 -24.52
CA HIS A 35 -2.04 17.71 -24.88
C HIS A 35 -0.84 17.02 -24.23
N PRO A 36 -1.06 16.00 -23.37
CA PRO A 36 0.04 15.17 -22.86
C PRO A 36 0.91 14.72 -24.05
N SER A 37 2.21 14.73 -23.88
CA SER A 37 3.13 14.21 -24.90
C SER A 37 2.75 12.75 -25.19
N GLU A 38 2.98 12.25 -26.43
CA GLU A 38 2.72 10.84 -26.79
C GLU A 38 3.50 9.85 -25.93
N SER A 39 4.39 10.31 -25.07
CA SER A 39 5.23 9.52 -24.12
C SER A 39 4.86 9.75 -22.65
N ALA A 40 3.78 10.48 -22.33
CA ALA A 40 3.41 10.73 -20.94
C ALA A 40 3.05 9.44 -20.22
N ILE A 41 3.59 9.28 -19.02
CA ILE A 41 3.27 8.17 -18.11
C ILE A 41 1.94 8.50 -17.44
N MET A 42 0.96 7.60 -17.56
CA MET A 42 -0.37 7.79 -17.00
C MET A 42 -0.79 6.54 -16.26
N PHE A 43 -1.21 6.70 -15.01
CA PHE A 43 -1.81 5.64 -14.21
C PHE A 43 -2.84 6.22 -13.24
N THR A 44 -3.59 5.37 -12.58
CA THR A 44 -4.52 5.76 -11.51
C THR A 44 -3.92 5.32 -10.19
N ASP A 45 -3.83 6.23 -9.23
CA ASP A 45 -3.35 5.89 -7.88
C ASP A 45 -4.44 5.17 -7.07
N MET A 46 -4.12 4.80 -5.84
CA MET A 46 -5.02 3.94 -5.04
C MET A 46 -6.20 4.67 -4.38
N VAL A 47 -6.31 5.98 -4.62
CA VAL A 47 -7.50 6.78 -4.27
C VAL A 47 -8.19 7.35 -5.51
N ASP A 48 -8.11 6.63 -6.64
CA ASP A 48 -8.77 6.92 -7.91
C ASP A 48 -8.35 8.24 -8.58
N ARG A 49 -7.19 8.81 -8.23
CA ARG A 49 -6.67 10.01 -8.89
C ARG A 49 -5.87 9.63 -10.13
N LYS A 50 -6.07 10.37 -11.22
CA LYS A 50 -5.27 10.22 -12.44
C LYS A 50 -3.95 10.96 -12.26
N ILE A 51 -2.89 10.22 -12.29
CA ILE A 51 -1.51 10.73 -12.24
C ILE A 51 -0.97 10.79 -13.67
N THR A 52 -0.30 11.88 -13.99
CA THR A 52 0.37 12.08 -15.28
C THR A 52 1.75 12.65 -15.01
N LEU A 53 2.77 11.99 -15.55
CA LEU A 53 4.17 12.43 -15.51
C LEU A 53 4.68 12.53 -16.96
N ASP A 54 5.38 13.58 -17.29
CA ASP A 54 5.98 13.76 -18.63
C ASP A 54 7.17 12.82 -18.84
N GLU A 55 7.89 12.51 -17.76
CA GLU A 55 9.08 11.63 -17.72
C GLU A 55 9.08 10.81 -16.42
N PRO A 56 9.82 9.69 -16.35
CA PRO A 56 9.97 8.93 -15.10
C PRO A 56 10.50 9.79 -13.97
N ALA A 57 9.97 9.57 -12.77
CA ALA A 57 10.41 10.27 -11.57
C ALA A 57 11.90 10.01 -11.29
N THR A 58 12.63 11.06 -10.93
CA THR A 58 14.08 11.02 -10.66
C THR A 58 14.44 11.42 -9.24
N ARG A 59 13.52 12.04 -8.52
CA ARG A 59 13.70 12.48 -7.13
C ARG A 59 12.45 12.17 -6.34
N VAL A 60 12.47 11.08 -5.61
CA VAL A 60 11.29 10.55 -4.90
C VAL A 60 11.50 10.63 -3.39
N ILE A 61 10.47 11.04 -2.67
CA ILE A 61 10.34 10.80 -1.24
C ILE A 61 9.27 9.73 -1.06
N ALA A 62 9.60 8.63 -0.39
CA ALA A 62 8.65 7.60 0.00
C ALA A 62 8.36 7.72 1.50
N LEU A 63 7.13 8.10 1.86
CA LEU A 63 6.72 8.31 3.25
C LEU A 63 6.28 7.03 3.94
N SER A 64 5.82 6.00 3.18
CA SER A 64 5.50 4.70 3.73
C SER A 64 6.68 3.73 3.63
N ALA A 65 6.76 2.80 4.58
CA ALA A 65 7.80 1.78 4.58
C ALA A 65 7.64 0.80 3.40
N ALA A 66 6.40 0.48 3.02
CA ALA A 66 6.11 -0.38 1.88
C ALA A 66 6.64 0.22 0.56
N ASP A 67 6.45 1.52 0.35
CA ASP A 67 6.92 2.21 -0.85
C ASP A 67 8.45 2.22 -0.95
N CYS A 68 9.15 2.43 0.17
CA CYS A 68 10.61 2.30 0.22
C CYS A 68 11.05 0.90 -0.22
N GLU A 69 10.41 -0.14 0.33
CA GLU A 69 10.71 -1.52 -0.01
C GLU A 69 10.44 -1.85 -1.48
N ILE A 70 9.35 -1.31 -2.04
CA ILE A 70 9.03 -1.47 -3.47
C ILE A 70 10.12 -0.83 -4.34
N ILE A 71 10.51 0.41 -4.06
CA ILE A 71 11.54 1.12 -4.84
C ILE A 71 12.87 0.36 -4.84
N TYR A 72 13.30 -0.14 -3.67
CA TYR A 72 14.50 -0.98 -3.56
C TYR A 72 14.36 -2.30 -4.33
N ALA A 73 13.20 -2.96 -4.25
CA ALA A 73 12.95 -4.20 -4.96
C ALA A 73 12.95 -4.04 -6.49
N LEU A 74 12.62 -2.84 -6.97
CA LEU A 74 12.70 -2.48 -8.39
C LEU A 74 14.10 -2.05 -8.85
N GLY A 75 15.10 -2.01 -7.94
CA GLY A 75 16.46 -1.55 -8.24
C GLY A 75 16.48 -0.07 -8.66
N ALA A 76 15.72 0.75 -7.97
CA ALA A 76 15.57 2.18 -8.26
C ALA A 76 15.91 3.06 -7.04
N GLU A 77 16.67 2.54 -6.08
CA GLU A 77 17.03 3.24 -4.84
C GLU A 77 17.72 4.59 -5.06
N ASP A 78 18.44 4.75 -6.17
CA ASP A 78 19.14 5.99 -6.52
C ASP A 78 18.21 7.21 -6.70
N VAL A 79 16.91 7.00 -6.93
CA VAL A 79 15.93 8.09 -7.04
C VAL A 79 15.46 8.60 -5.68
N LEU A 80 15.66 7.83 -4.60
CA LEU A 80 15.22 8.22 -3.26
C LEU A 80 16.07 9.38 -2.71
N VAL A 81 15.42 10.49 -2.41
CA VAL A 81 16.04 11.67 -1.78
C VAL A 81 15.59 11.87 -0.33
N GLY A 82 14.61 11.11 0.12
CA GLY A 82 14.11 11.11 1.49
C GLY A 82 13.18 9.92 1.74
N ARG A 83 13.00 9.59 3.00
CA ARG A 83 12.16 8.48 3.46
C ARG A 83 11.26 8.90 4.61
N GLY A 84 10.18 8.16 4.83
CA GLY A 84 9.42 8.27 6.07
C GLY A 84 10.24 7.81 7.29
N GLU A 85 9.92 8.31 8.45
CA GLU A 85 10.66 8.00 9.69
C GLU A 85 10.61 6.50 10.07
N PHE A 86 9.55 5.80 9.66
CA PHE A 86 9.35 4.37 9.90
C PHE A 86 9.90 3.46 8.79
N CYS A 87 10.51 4.02 7.75
CA CYS A 87 11.18 3.25 6.71
C CYS A 87 12.55 2.78 7.23
N ASP A 88 12.70 1.48 7.43
CA ASP A 88 13.87 0.85 8.05
C ASP A 88 14.44 -0.33 7.26
N TRP A 89 13.85 -0.63 6.12
CA TRP A 89 14.26 -1.74 5.27
C TRP A 89 14.35 -1.33 3.78
N PRO A 90 15.40 -1.81 3.07
CA PRO A 90 16.59 -2.45 3.62
C PRO A 90 17.42 -1.47 4.48
N ALA A 91 18.45 -1.93 5.18
CA ALA A 91 19.18 -1.10 6.16
C ALA A 91 19.81 0.16 5.52
N GLU A 92 20.12 0.11 4.24
CA GLU A 92 20.69 1.22 3.47
C GLU A 92 19.75 2.43 3.39
N VAL A 93 18.43 2.22 3.51
CA VAL A 93 17.44 3.32 3.51
C VAL A 93 17.67 4.28 4.68
N LEU A 94 18.25 3.80 5.79
CA LEU A 94 18.53 4.62 6.98
C LEU A 94 19.56 5.73 6.74
N GLU A 95 20.32 5.66 5.66
CA GLU A 95 21.27 6.72 5.27
C GLU A 95 20.56 7.95 4.68
N LEU A 96 19.31 7.79 4.25
CA LEU A 96 18.52 8.88 3.68
C LEU A 96 17.90 9.78 4.78
N PRO A 97 17.68 11.08 4.47
CA PRO A 97 16.96 11.97 5.35
C PRO A 97 15.59 11.42 5.72
N ALA A 98 15.31 11.28 7.02
CA ALA A 98 14.00 10.87 7.52
C ALA A 98 13.06 12.07 7.59
N VAL A 99 11.85 11.91 7.09
CA VAL A 99 10.77 12.90 7.10
C VAL A 99 9.64 12.38 8.00
N ALA A 100 9.16 13.21 8.91
CA ALA A 100 7.97 12.88 9.68
C ALA A 100 6.77 12.73 8.74
N SER A 101 5.96 11.69 8.96
CA SER A 101 4.81 11.31 8.11
C SER A 101 3.51 11.27 8.92
N GLY A 102 2.38 11.08 8.24
CA GLY A 102 1.07 11.11 8.86
C GLY A 102 0.57 12.54 9.15
N ARG A 103 -0.15 12.71 10.25
CA ARG A 103 -0.70 14.03 10.65
C ARG A 103 0.34 15.12 10.80
N GLU A 104 1.56 14.74 11.21
CA GLU A 104 2.67 15.67 11.44
C GLU A 104 3.68 15.68 10.29
N THR A 105 3.22 15.38 9.07
CA THR A 105 4.06 15.40 7.87
C THR A 105 4.81 16.73 7.74
N ASN A 106 6.14 16.67 7.69
CA ASN A 106 6.98 17.87 7.64
C ASN A 106 7.15 18.39 6.20
N LEU A 107 6.19 19.23 5.79
CA LEU A 107 6.17 19.79 4.42
C LEU A 107 7.41 20.65 4.11
N GLU A 108 7.93 21.41 5.08
CA GLU A 108 9.14 22.24 4.86
C GLU A 108 10.35 21.36 4.52
N GLN A 109 10.49 20.24 5.23
CA GLN A 109 11.56 19.29 4.95
C GLN A 109 11.40 18.65 3.58
N ILE A 110 10.16 18.22 3.21
CA ILE A 110 9.88 17.68 1.88
C ILE A 110 10.30 18.71 0.80
N LEU A 111 9.83 19.94 0.90
CA LEU A 111 10.16 21.01 -0.05
C LEU A 111 11.67 21.27 -0.15
N SER A 112 12.39 21.18 0.98
CA SER A 112 13.84 21.39 1.00
C SER A 112 14.62 20.31 0.26
N LEU A 113 14.08 19.10 0.18
CA LEU A 113 14.66 17.95 -0.54
C LEU A 113 14.38 18.00 -2.05
N GLN A 114 13.51 18.90 -2.50
CA GLN A 114 13.16 19.13 -3.90
C GLN A 114 12.79 17.84 -4.65
N PRO A 115 11.81 17.04 -4.18
CA PRO A 115 11.34 15.88 -4.93
C PRO A 115 10.51 16.33 -6.14
N ASP A 116 10.45 15.48 -7.16
CA ASP A 116 9.45 15.57 -8.24
C ASP A 116 8.18 14.77 -7.89
N VAL A 117 8.33 13.69 -7.10
CA VAL A 117 7.22 12.87 -6.61
C VAL A 117 7.34 12.60 -5.11
N VAL A 118 6.20 12.61 -4.42
CA VAL A 118 6.04 12.09 -3.06
C VAL A 118 5.07 10.92 -3.11
N LEU A 119 5.54 9.73 -2.70
CA LEU A 119 4.71 8.56 -2.43
C LEU A 119 4.26 8.59 -0.97
N MET A 120 2.97 8.37 -0.73
CA MET A 120 2.41 8.28 0.62
C MET A 120 1.28 7.25 0.69
N ALA A 121 1.12 6.62 1.86
CA ALA A 121 -0.10 5.90 2.19
C ALA A 121 -1.11 6.86 2.83
N ASP A 122 -2.38 6.47 2.96
CA ASP A 122 -3.38 7.21 3.73
C ASP A 122 -3.09 7.05 5.24
N MET A 123 -2.23 7.92 5.75
CA MET A 123 -1.79 7.94 7.15
C MET A 123 -2.27 9.20 7.86
N ASP A 124 -3.54 9.55 7.70
CA ASP A 124 -4.12 10.77 8.28
C ASP A 124 -3.54 12.10 7.71
N GLN A 125 -2.89 12.11 6.55
CA GLN A 125 -2.54 13.34 5.86
C GLN A 125 -3.82 14.08 5.47
N SER A 126 -3.82 15.39 5.67
CA SER A 126 -4.96 16.20 5.26
C SER A 126 -4.92 16.50 3.75
N GLU A 127 -6.10 16.65 3.15
CA GLU A 127 -6.22 17.15 1.76
C GLU A 127 -5.47 18.47 1.56
N GLU A 128 -5.38 19.31 2.61
CA GLU A 128 -4.63 20.56 2.58
C GLU A 128 -3.12 20.32 2.45
N GLN A 129 -2.56 19.32 3.13
CA GLN A 129 -1.14 18.96 3.02
C GLN A 129 -0.81 18.46 1.61
N VAL A 130 -1.66 17.61 1.04
CA VAL A 130 -1.52 17.16 -0.36
C VAL A 130 -1.58 18.34 -1.32
N ALA A 131 -2.59 19.22 -1.19
CA ALA A 131 -2.73 20.40 -2.04
C ALA A 131 -1.53 21.37 -1.93
N GLN A 132 -0.91 21.50 -0.76
CA GLN A 132 0.29 22.33 -0.60
C GLN A 132 1.49 21.76 -1.38
N LEU A 133 1.69 20.44 -1.40
CA LEU A 133 2.74 19.80 -2.21
C LEU A 133 2.47 19.97 -3.69
N GLU A 134 1.23 19.73 -4.14
CA GLU A 134 0.84 19.89 -5.55
C GLU A 134 0.97 21.35 -6.03
N ASN A 135 0.58 22.33 -5.20
CA ASN A 135 0.78 23.76 -5.51
C ASN A 135 2.26 24.15 -5.60
N ALA A 136 3.15 23.40 -4.97
CA ALA A 136 4.60 23.57 -5.10
C ALA A 136 5.18 22.88 -6.34
N GLY A 137 4.35 22.23 -7.16
CA GLY A 137 4.75 21.50 -8.37
C GLY A 137 5.25 20.08 -8.12
N ILE A 138 4.98 19.52 -6.96
CA ILE A 138 5.33 18.14 -6.59
C ILE A 138 4.15 17.23 -6.89
N THR A 139 4.37 16.16 -7.63
CA THR A 139 3.32 15.16 -7.83
C THR A 139 3.17 14.29 -6.59
N VAL A 140 1.96 14.18 -6.07
CA VAL A 140 1.65 13.28 -4.95
C VAL A 140 0.97 12.03 -5.50
N VAL A 141 1.49 10.85 -5.11
CA VAL A 141 0.92 9.54 -5.45
C VAL A 141 0.56 8.81 -4.18
N VAL A 142 -0.70 8.39 -4.07
CA VAL A 142 -1.17 7.60 -2.92
C VAL A 142 -1.05 6.11 -3.24
N SER A 143 -0.38 5.40 -2.34
CA SER A 143 -0.15 3.96 -2.37
C SER A 143 -0.68 3.39 -1.05
N ASP A 144 -1.90 2.85 -1.07
CA ASP A 144 -2.62 2.40 0.13
C ASP A 144 -3.29 1.05 -0.14
N ALA A 145 -2.54 -0.02 0.06
CA ALA A 145 -2.98 -1.37 -0.24
C ALA A 145 -3.56 -2.06 1.00
N ASP A 146 -4.84 -2.38 0.96
CA ASP A 146 -5.53 -3.15 1.99
C ASP A 146 -5.51 -4.65 1.71
N ASP A 147 -5.43 -5.06 0.44
CA ASP A 147 -5.48 -6.44 -0.03
C ASP A 147 -4.26 -6.80 -0.89
N VAL A 148 -4.14 -8.08 -1.25
CA VAL A 148 -3.00 -8.59 -2.03
C VAL A 148 -2.99 -8.01 -3.45
N ASP A 149 -4.14 -7.81 -4.06
CA ASP A 149 -4.23 -7.21 -5.40
C ASP A 149 -3.81 -5.73 -5.35
N GLY A 150 -4.14 -5.01 -4.29
CA GLY A 150 -3.66 -3.66 -4.01
C GLY A 150 -2.14 -3.58 -3.89
N VAL A 151 -1.50 -4.57 -3.26
CA VAL A 151 -0.02 -4.66 -3.23
C VAL A 151 0.56 -4.78 -4.64
N PHE A 152 -0.05 -5.59 -5.50
CA PHE A 152 0.38 -5.71 -6.90
C PHE A 152 0.16 -4.42 -7.68
N GLN A 153 -0.92 -3.71 -7.41
CA GLN A 153 -1.18 -2.41 -8.02
C GLN A 153 -0.16 -1.37 -7.58
N SER A 154 0.19 -1.29 -6.28
CA SER A 154 1.24 -0.40 -5.76
C SER A 154 2.57 -0.64 -6.45
N ILE A 155 2.99 -1.91 -6.58
CA ILE A 155 4.22 -2.29 -7.28
C ILE A 155 4.17 -1.86 -8.75
N THR A 156 3.04 -2.10 -9.43
CA THR A 156 2.86 -1.77 -10.84
C THR A 156 2.89 -0.25 -11.06
N ASN A 157 2.18 0.51 -10.23
CA ASN A 157 2.14 1.97 -10.31
C ASN A 157 3.51 2.59 -10.05
N THR A 158 4.23 2.09 -9.04
CA THR A 158 5.59 2.53 -8.73
C THR A 158 6.54 2.19 -9.88
N GLY A 159 6.40 1.01 -10.49
CA GLY A 159 7.15 0.63 -11.69
C GLY A 159 6.93 1.60 -12.85
N ALA A 160 5.67 1.91 -13.17
CA ALA A 160 5.31 2.87 -14.21
C ALA A 160 5.89 4.26 -13.92
N MET A 161 5.72 4.75 -12.68
CA MET A 161 6.23 6.04 -12.23
C MET A 161 7.76 6.17 -12.41
N LEU A 162 8.49 5.07 -12.25
CA LEU A 162 9.96 5.03 -12.31
C LEU A 162 10.51 4.54 -13.67
N GLY A 163 9.65 4.20 -14.65
CA GLY A 163 10.06 3.57 -15.90
C GLY A 163 10.66 2.16 -15.70
N LYS A 164 10.16 1.43 -14.69
CA LYS A 164 10.58 0.09 -14.27
C LYS A 164 9.48 -0.96 -14.47
N ASP A 165 8.68 -0.83 -15.54
CA ASP A 165 7.54 -1.71 -15.80
C ASP A 165 7.92 -3.19 -15.87
N SER A 166 9.08 -3.51 -16.46
CA SER A 166 9.56 -4.89 -16.59
C SER A 166 9.92 -5.49 -15.25
N GLU A 167 10.61 -4.74 -14.41
CA GLU A 167 11.01 -5.13 -13.06
C GLU A 167 9.78 -5.31 -12.16
N ALA A 168 8.82 -4.39 -12.26
CA ALA A 168 7.54 -4.48 -11.53
C ALA A 168 6.74 -5.72 -11.94
N ALA A 169 6.60 -6.00 -13.24
CA ALA A 169 5.92 -7.18 -13.73
C ALA A 169 6.60 -8.48 -13.27
N ALA A 170 7.94 -8.52 -13.26
CA ALA A 170 8.70 -9.67 -12.78
C ALA A 170 8.50 -9.90 -11.27
N LEU A 171 8.51 -8.81 -10.47
CA LEU A 171 8.30 -8.86 -9.03
C LEU A 171 6.88 -9.36 -8.70
N VAL A 172 5.84 -8.77 -9.31
CA VAL A 172 4.45 -9.20 -9.15
C VAL A 172 4.29 -10.68 -9.53
N SER A 173 4.85 -11.11 -10.67
CA SER A 173 4.80 -12.51 -11.08
C SER A 173 5.48 -13.45 -10.09
N SER A 174 6.58 -13.04 -9.48
CA SER A 174 7.28 -13.82 -8.45
C SER A 174 6.42 -13.99 -7.20
N MET A 175 5.80 -12.92 -6.72
CA MET A 175 4.90 -12.95 -5.57
C MET A 175 3.67 -13.82 -5.85
N GLN A 176 3.03 -13.66 -7.01
CA GLN A 176 1.89 -14.47 -7.44
C GLN A 176 2.23 -15.96 -7.46
N ASN A 177 3.42 -16.33 -7.96
CA ASN A 177 3.87 -17.73 -7.97
C ASN A 177 4.04 -18.27 -6.55
N THR A 178 4.54 -17.46 -5.62
CA THR A 178 4.66 -17.86 -4.20
C THR A 178 3.28 -18.10 -3.59
N PHE A 179 2.33 -17.18 -3.75
CA PHE A 179 0.97 -17.34 -3.24
C PHE A 179 0.24 -18.52 -3.90
N ALA A 180 0.38 -18.71 -5.21
CA ALA A 180 -0.17 -19.87 -5.91
C ALA A 180 0.38 -21.18 -5.38
N SER A 181 1.70 -21.26 -5.15
CA SER A 181 2.35 -22.44 -4.57
C SER A 181 1.85 -22.74 -3.15
N ILE A 182 1.65 -21.72 -2.31
CA ILE A 182 1.06 -21.88 -0.98
C ILE A 182 -0.34 -22.48 -1.11
N LYS A 183 -1.19 -21.87 -1.93
CA LYS A 183 -2.58 -22.32 -2.14
C LYS A 183 -2.67 -23.75 -2.69
N GLU A 184 -1.84 -24.11 -3.65
CA GLU A 184 -1.83 -25.45 -4.25
C GLU A 184 -1.39 -26.56 -3.28
N ASN A 185 -0.53 -26.22 -2.31
CA ASN A 185 -0.02 -27.16 -1.31
C ASN A 185 -0.80 -27.14 0.01
N THR A 186 -1.85 -26.31 0.08
CA THR A 186 -2.73 -26.19 1.25
C THR A 186 -3.93 -27.13 1.09
N ASN A 187 -4.31 -27.76 2.19
CA ASN A 187 -5.59 -28.47 2.30
C ASN A 187 -6.54 -27.64 3.14
N ASP A 188 -7.84 -27.69 2.83
CA ASP A 188 -8.84 -27.07 3.67
C ASP A 188 -8.68 -27.56 5.11
N SER A 189 -8.63 -26.61 6.03
CA SER A 189 -8.44 -26.87 7.46
C SER A 189 -9.57 -26.19 8.24
N GLU A 190 -10.05 -26.84 9.29
CA GLU A 190 -10.98 -26.21 10.25
C GLU A 190 -10.22 -25.36 11.30
N LYS A 191 -8.90 -25.18 11.13
CA LYS A 191 -8.09 -24.46 12.09
C LYS A 191 -8.23 -22.95 11.95
N THR A 192 -8.02 -22.28 13.07
CA THR A 192 -8.23 -20.85 13.21
C THR A 192 -6.93 -20.12 13.53
N VAL A 193 -6.83 -18.85 13.10
CA VAL A 193 -5.70 -17.99 13.38
C VAL A 193 -6.13 -16.64 13.95
N TYR A 194 -5.37 -16.12 14.88
CA TYR A 194 -5.44 -14.74 15.37
C TYR A 194 -4.21 -13.98 14.92
N PHE A 195 -4.42 -12.85 14.22
CA PHE A 195 -3.35 -11.90 13.89
C PHE A 195 -3.36 -10.76 14.89
N GLU A 196 -2.36 -10.73 15.77
CA GLU A 196 -2.13 -9.65 16.71
C GLU A 196 -1.22 -8.60 16.08
N VAL A 197 -1.80 -7.43 15.73
CA VAL A 197 -1.08 -6.36 15.04
C VAL A 197 -0.61 -5.25 15.96
N SER A 198 -1.00 -5.30 17.23
CA SER A 198 -0.50 -4.41 18.28
C SER A 198 -0.40 -5.17 19.60
N PRO A 199 0.73 -5.06 20.35
CA PRO A 199 0.91 -5.77 21.58
C PRO A 199 0.02 -5.20 22.71
N LEU A 200 -0.31 -6.05 23.70
CA LEU A 200 -1.22 -5.74 24.80
C LEU A 200 -0.95 -4.41 25.49
N GLN A 201 0.30 -4.03 25.65
CA GLN A 201 0.67 -2.78 26.34
C GLN A 201 0.17 -1.50 25.66
N TYR A 202 -0.16 -1.56 24.35
CA TYR A 202 -0.71 -0.44 23.56
C TYR A 202 -2.18 -0.65 23.19
N GLY A 203 -2.81 -1.72 23.71
CA GLY A 203 -4.13 -2.18 23.31
C GLY A 203 -4.04 -3.19 22.17
N LEU A 204 -4.85 -4.26 22.26
CA LEU A 204 -4.85 -5.29 21.24
C LEU A 204 -5.58 -4.82 19.99
N TRP A 205 -4.94 -5.00 18.85
CA TRP A 205 -5.55 -4.83 17.54
C TRP A 205 -5.40 -6.12 16.73
N ALA A 206 -6.38 -6.39 15.90
CA ALA A 206 -6.43 -7.54 15.01
C ALA A 206 -6.57 -7.12 13.55
N ALA A 207 -6.08 -7.97 12.66
CA ALA A 207 -6.47 -7.94 11.27
C ALA A 207 -7.82 -8.66 11.12
N GLY A 208 -8.82 -7.98 10.59
CA GLY A 208 -10.15 -8.52 10.28
C GLY A 208 -10.28 -8.90 8.80
N ALA A 209 -11.53 -9.02 8.33
CA ALA A 209 -11.83 -9.17 6.91
C ALA A 209 -11.34 -7.96 6.11
N ASP A 210 -11.24 -8.11 4.80
CA ASP A 210 -10.79 -7.07 3.87
C ASP A 210 -9.36 -6.57 4.16
N THR A 211 -8.50 -7.46 4.71
CA THR A 211 -7.07 -7.20 4.91
C THR A 211 -6.23 -8.27 4.20
N PHE A 212 -5.06 -7.89 3.71
CA PHE A 212 -4.13 -8.86 3.12
C PHE A 212 -3.73 -10.01 4.07
N MET A 213 -3.73 -9.78 5.39
CA MET A 213 -3.48 -10.84 6.38
C MET A 213 -4.61 -11.87 6.38
N ASN A 214 -5.87 -11.42 6.28
CA ASN A 214 -7.02 -12.31 6.18
C ASN A 214 -6.98 -13.14 4.90
N GLU A 215 -6.68 -12.52 3.76
CA GLU A 215 -6.53 -13.23 2.48
C GLU A 215 -5.42 -14.29 2.53
N ILE A 216 -4.29 -13.97 3.16
CA ILE A 216 -3.19 -14.93 3.34
C ILE A 216 -3.64 -16.10 4.22
N ALA A 217 -4.42 -15.86 5.28
CA ALA A 217 -5.00 -16.95 6.08
C ALA A 217 -5.90 -17.85 5.24
N GLU A 218 -6.79 -17.27 4.44
CA GLU A 218 -7.68 -18.00 3.54
C GLU A 218 -6.92 -18.81 2.49
N MET A 219 -5.84 -18.26 1.93
CA MET A 219 -4.96 -19.00 1.00
C MET A 219 -4.34 -20.24 1.65
N MET A 220 -4.19 -20.24 2.98
CA MET A 220 -3.66 -21.35 3.78
C MET A 220 -4.76 -22.25 4.37
N GLY A 221 -6.02 -22.07 3.94
CA GLY A 221 -7.15 -22.83 4.47
C GLY A 221 -7.43 -22.60 5.95
N LEU A 222 -7.00 -21.45 6.50
CA LEU A 222 -7.28 -21.07 7.88
C LEU A 222 -8.46 -20.11 7.95
N THR A 223 -9.17 -20.14 9.06
CA THR A 223 -10.18 -19.13 9.39
C THR A 223 -9.58 -18.10 10.34
N ASN A 224 -9.53 -16.83 9.92
CA ASN A 224 -9.20 -15.75 10.83
C ASN A 224 -10.34 -15.56 11.85
N ILE A 225 -10.02 -15.56 13.15
CA ILE A 225 -11.03 -15.45 14.20
C ILE A 225 -11.76 -14.11 14.22
N PHE A 226 -11.25 -13.08 13.54
CA PHE A 226 -11.86 -11.76 13.39
C PHE A 226 -12.33 -11.46 11.97
N ALA A 227 -12.51 -12.47 11.10
CA ALA A 227 -13.08 -12.31 9.77
C ALA A 227 -14.54 -11.81 9.75
N ASP A 228 -15.19 -11.67 10.90
CA ASP A 228 -16.52 -11.06 11.06
C ASP A 228 -16.48 -9.54 11.25
N VAL A 229 -15.28 -8.93 11.28
CA VAL A 229 -15.06 -7.49 11.39
C VAL A 229 -14.23 -7.03 10.21
N SER A 230 -14.64 -5.97 9.49
CA SER A 230 -13.90 -5.43 8.35
C SER A 230 -12.71 -4.59 8.81
N GLY A 231 -11.59 -4.72 8.11
CA GLY A 231 -10.38 -3.92 8.30
C GLY A 231 -9.62 -4.21 9.60
N TRP A 232 -8.86 -3.23 10.04
CA TRP A 232 -8.09 -3.30 11.28
C TRP A 232 -8.97 -2.93 12.47
N CYS A 233 -9.06 -3.78 13.49
CA CYS A 233 -10.02 -3.59 14.58
C CYS A 233 -9.37 -3.70 15.96
N GLU A 234 -9.81 -2.84 16.90
CA GLU A 234 -9.50 -2.98 18.32
C GLU A 234 -10.25 -4.16 18.89
N VAL A 235 -9.57 -5.01 19.67
CA VAL A 235 -10.12 -6.22 20.28
C VAL A 235 -9.74 -6.31 21.75
N SER A 236 -10.50 -7.10 22.52
CA SER A 236 -10.18 -7.37 23.93
C SER A 236 -9.60 -8.75 24.12
N GLU A 237 -8.89 -8.94 25.24
CA GLU A 237 -8.38 -10.26 25.64
C GLU A 237 -9.49 -11.29 25.75
N GLU A 238 -10.67 -10.89 26.28
CA GLU A 238 -11.83 -11.78 26.45
C GLU A 238 -12.34 -12.27 25.10
N GLN A 239 -12.37 -11.42 24.06
CA GLN A 239 -12.77 -11.82 22.72
C GLN A 239 -11.81 -12.85 22.12
N VAL A 240 -10.51 -12.68 22.33
CA VAL A 240 -9.49 -13.64 21.85
C VAL A 240 -9.63 -14.97 22.61
N ILE A 241 -9.81 -14.92 23.94
CA ILE A 241 -10.00 -16.12 24.78
C ILE A 241 -11.29 -16.88 24.37
N GLU A 242 -12.39 -16.16 24.13
CA GLU A 242 -13.66 -16.77 23.73
C GLU A 242 -13.58 -17.43 22.34
N ARG A 243 -12.87 -16.79 21.39
CA ARG A 243 -12.70 -17.29 20.03
C ARG A 243 -11.64 -18.39 19.91
N ALA A 244 -10.81 -18.56 20.94
CA ALA A 244 -9.91 -19.69 21.17
C ALA A 244 -9.11 -20.14 19.93
N PRO A 245 -8.22 -19.30 19.34
CA PRO A 245 -7.49 -19.62 18.10
C PRO A 245 -6.55 -20.83 18.24
N ASP A 246 -6.37 -21.57 17.15
CA ASP A 246 -5.39 -22.66 17.04
C ASP A 246 -3.96 -22.11 16.83
N PHE A 247 -3.84 -20.95 16.20
CA PHE A 247 -2.56 -20.23 15.94
C PHE A 247 -2.68 -18.79 16.36
N ILE A 248 -1.58 -18.24 16.89
CA ILE A 248 -1.41 -16.81 17.11
C ILE A 248 -0.21 -16.33 16.27
N VAL A 249 -0.42 -15.31 15.46
CA VAL A 249 0.63 -14.65 14.69
C VAL A 249 0.73 -13.21 15.16
N THR A 250 1.90 -12.81 15.65
CA THR A 250 2.16 -11.44 16.09
C THR A 250 3.25 -10.80 15.24
N ILE A 251 3.19 -9.48 15.10
CA ILE A 251 4.16 -8.66 14.38
C ILE A 251 4.93 -7.73 15.33
N SER A 252 4.93 -8.05 16.60
CA SER A 252 5.54 -7.21 17.63
C SER A 252 7.06 -7.13 17.48
N MET A 253 7.58 -5.90 17.44
CA MET A 253 9.02 -5.65 17.42
C MET A 253 9.65 -6.05 18.75
N TYR A 254 10.80 -6.72 18.68
CA TYR A 254 11.59 -7.09 19.86
C TYR A 254 12.98 -6.42 19.83
N PHE A 255 13.25 -5.63 20.84
CA PHE A 255 14.50 -4.85 20.94
C PHE A 255 15.56 -5.47 21.86
N GLY A 256 15.36 -6.72 22.29
CA GLY A 256 16.33 -7.46 23.11
C GLY A 256 16.18 -7.26 24.61
N ASP A 257 15.22 -6.47 25.07
CA ASP A 257 14.96 -6.21 26.48
C ASP A 257 13.64 -6.87 26.93
N GLY A 258 13.66 -7.65 28.00
CA GLY A 258 12.47 -8.31 28.56
C GLY A 258 12.09 -9.63 27.85
N PRO A 259 10.86 -10.12 28.06
CA PRO A 259 10.37 -11.33 27.39
C PRO A 259 10.21 -11.10 25.89
N THR A 260 10.40 -12.16 25.10
CA THR A 260 10.03 -12.11 23.67
C THR A 260 8.51 -11.93 23.51
N PRO A 261 8.01 -11.48 22.33
CA PRO A 261 6.57 -11.39 22.11
C PRO A 261 5.83 -12.70 22.35
N GLU A 262 6.44 -13.82 21.99
CA GLU A 262 5.88 -15.15 22.25
C GLU A 262 5.84 -15.48 23.76
N GLU A 263 6.93 -15.18 24.49
CA GLU A 263 6.97 -15.37 25.95
C GLU A 263 5.98 -14.45 26.67
N GLU A 264 5.78 -13.24 26.17
CA GLU A 264 4.80 -12.29 26.71
C GLU A 264 3.37 -12.86 26.54
N ILE A 265 3.00 -13.33 25.34
CA ILE A 265 1.70 -13.95 25.05
C ILE A 265 1.49 -15.19 25.96
N LEU A 266 2.50 -16.04 26.07
CA LEU A 266 2.45 -17.24 26.92
C LEU A 266 2.23 -16.90 28.40
N SER A 267 2.62 -15.72 28.85
CA SER A 267 2.54 -15.26 30.25
C SER A 267 1.20 -14.58 30.59
N ARG A 268 0.37 -14.26 29.60
CA ARG A 268 -0.89 -13.52 29.79
C ARG A 268 -1.89 -14.29 30.67
N THR A 269 -2.49 -13.59 31.62
CA THR A 269 -3.47 -14.19 32.54
C THR A 269 -4.73 -14.56 31.78
N GLY A 270 -5.19 -15.81 31.95
CA GLY A 270 -6.41 -16.31 31.30
C GLY A 270 -6.18 -16.91 29.91
N TRP A 271 -5.03 -16.69 29.28
CA TRP A 271 -4.75 -17.20 27.93
C TRP A 271 -4.33 -18.68 27.92
N ASN A 272 -4.02 -19.26 29.07
CA ASN A 272 -3.59 -20.64 29.21
C ASN A 272 -4.63 -21.70 28.72
N ASN A 273 -5.87 -21.28 28.43
CA ASN A 273 -6.90 -22.15 27.87
C ASN A 273 -7.02 -22.04 26.34
N ILE A 274 -6.32 -21.09 25.70
CA ILE A 274 -6.30 -20.92 24.26
C ILE A 274 -5.49 -22.05 23.63
N PRO A 275 -6.01 -22.78 22.62
CA PRO A 275 -5.31 -23.88 21.96
C PRO A 275 -3.91 -23.50 21.46
N ALA A 276 -3.75 -22.33 20.87
CA ALA A 276 -2.45 -21.82 20.40
C ALA A 276 -1.43 -21.72 21.54
N VAL A 277 -1.85 -21.25 22.72
CA VAL A 277 -1.00 -21.12 23.91
C VAL A 277 -0.65 -22.48 24.48
N GLN A 278 -1.65 -23.40 24.61
CA GLN A 278 -1.45 -24.75 25.12
C GLN A 278 -0.47 -25.57 24.28
N ASN A 279 -0.51 -25.38 22.96
CA ASN A 279 0.28 -26.14 22.01
C ASN A 279 1.55 -25.42 21.55
N ASN A 280 1.84 -24.23 22.12
CA ASN A 280 2.97 -23.37 21.72
C ASN A 280 2.98 -23.07 20.23
N LYS A 281 1.77 -22.73 19.66
CA LYS A 281 1.56 -22.38 18.26
C LYS A 281 1.47 -20.87 18.11
N ILE A 282 2.54 -20.19 18.51
CA ILE A 282 2.71 -18.72 18.45
C ILE A 282 3.89 -18.43 17.55
N LEU A 283 3.68 -17.57 16.54
CA LEU A 283 4.71 -17.10 15.61
C LEU A 283 4.83 -15.59 15.71
N ASN A 284 6.05 -15.09 15.89
CA ASN A 284 6.31 -13.66 15.74
C ASN A 284 7.07 -13.36 14.44
N LEU A 285 6.49 -12.50 13.60
CA LEU A 285 7.10 -11.98 12.37
C LEU A 285 7.57 -10.54 12.59
N ALA A 286 8.58 -10.39 13.45
CA ALA A 286 9.11 -9.11 13.89
C ALA A 286 9.73 -8.23 12.79
N ASN A 287 10.03 -8.81 11.62
CA ASN A 287 10.68 -8.11 10.50
C ASN A 287 9.70 -7.33 9.61
N ASN A 288 8.46 -7.16 10.05
CA ASN A 288 7.40 -6.47 9.28
C ASN A 288 7.07 -7.11 7.92
N GLU A 289 7.47 -8.35 7.67
CA GLU A 289 7.22 -9.05 6.40
C GLU A 289 5.73 -9.29 6.15
N LEU A 290 4.94 -9.47 7.20
CA LEU A 290 3.50 -9.70 7.11
C LEU A 290 2.66 -8.44 7.44
N SER A 291 3.26 -7.36 7.90
CA SER A 291 2.55 -6.14 8.32
C SER A 291 2.62 -5.00 7.31
N ARG A 292 3.50 -5.12 6.32
CA ARG A 292 3.70 -4.10 5.29
C ARG A 292 3.17 -4.59 3.95
N PRO A 293 2.30 -3.83 3.29
CA PRO A 293 1.76 -4.19 1.97
C PRO A 293 2.82 -3.95 0.87
N GLY A 294 3.87 -4.77 0.87
CA GLY A 294 5.04 -4.62 0.01
C GLY A 294 5.61 -5.96 -0.48
N PRO A 295 6.78 -5.94 -1.11
CA PRO A 295 7.37 -7.12 -1.75
C PRO A 295 7.61 -8.30 -0.80
N ARG A 296 7.95 -8.02 0.46
CA ARG A 296 8.23 -9.05 1.47
C ARG A 296 6.99 -9.77 2.00
N LEU A 297 5.79 -9.31 1.63
CA LEU A 297 4.53 -9.97 2.03
C LEU A 297 4.50 -11.43 1.58
N ALA A 298 5.06 -11.75 0.41
CA ALA A 298 5.17 -13.13 -0.09
C ALA A 298 6.12 -13.98 0.78
N ASP A 299 7.20 -13.40 1.30
CA ASP A 299 8.14 -14.08 2.20
C ASP A 299 7.51 -14.31 3.57
N GLY A 300 6.79 -13.32 4.10
CA GLY A 300 6.01 -13.45 5.33
C GLY A 300 4.95 -14.53 5.23
N ALA A 301 4.21 -14.58 4.12
CA ALA A 301 3.24 -15.63 3.86
C ALA A 301 3.91 -17.01 3.79
N LYS A 302 5.06 -17.13 3.14
CA LYS A 302 5.80 -18.39 3.09
C LYS A 302 6.27 -18.83 4.48
N THR A 303 6.78 -17.92 5.30
CA THR A 303 7.23 -18.21 6.67
C THR A 303 6.05 -18.69 7.51
N LEU A 304 4.88 -18.05 7.39
CA LEU A 304 3.67 -18.48 8.06
C LEU A 304 3.22 -19.87 7.59
N TYR A 305 3.23 -20.13 6.28
CA TYR A 305 2.89 -21.43 5.71
C TYR A 305 3.80 -22.54 6.24
N ASP A 306 5.12 -22.30 6.26
CA ASP A 306 6.10 -23.29 6.76
C ASP A 306 5.86 -23.58 8.26
N PHE A 307 5.53 -22.57 9.06
CA PHE A 307 5.19 -22.73 10.48
C PHE A 307 3.93 -23.57 10.68
N ILE A 308 2.85 -23.29 9.93
CA ILE A 308 1.59 -24.01 10.05
C ILE A 308 1.77 -25.46 9.58
N SER A 309 2.49 -25.69 8.49
CA SER A 309 2.71 -27.00 7.91
C SER A 309 3.56 -27.92 8.80
N ALA A 310 4.44 -27.35 9.62
CA ALA A 310 5.27 -28.07 10.60
C ALA A 310 4.51 -28.35 11.92
N SER A 311 3.32 -27.83 12.07
CA SER A 311 2.54 -27.79 13.29
C SER A 311 1.44 -28.81 13.32
#